data_83813ebd21f8bd426b22c4b5a64bf63d
#
_entry.id   83813ebd21f8bd426b22c4b5a64bf63d
#
_cell.length_a   1.000
_cell.length_b   1.000
_cell.length_c   1.000
_cell.angle_alpha   90.00
_cell.angle_beta   90.00
_cell.angle_gamma   90.00
#
_symmetry.space_group_name_H-M   'P 1'
#
loop_
_entity.id
_entity.type
_entity.pdbx_description
1 polymer ?
#
loop_
_entity_poly.entity_id
_entity_poly.type
_entity_poly.pdbx_seq_one_letter_code
_entity_poly.pdbx_strand_id
1 'polypeptide(L)'
;MKNNNPIIVAMTGASGAVLGYQTVQSLIDQKVNVIFVCSSAARMVWKDENLPPFGETVEKWENTSLFKMYPNNDFYSPIASG
;
A
#
# COMPACT_ATOMS: atom_id res chain seq x y z
N MET A 1 -20.85 -12.65 4.92
CA MET A 1 -21.03 -11.26 5.18
C MET A 1 -19.88 -10.42 4.75
N LYS A 2 -20.19 -9.37 4.10
CA LYS A 2 -19.18 -8.55 3.54
C LYS A 2 -18.66 -7.53 4.53
N ASN A 3 -17.38 -7.43 4.65
CA ASN A 3 -16.78 -6.44 5.49
C ASN A 3 -16.26 -5.31 4.61
N ASN A 4 -16.85 -4.14 4.73
CA ASN A 4 -16.46 -3.01 3.90
C ASN A 4 -15.36 -2.16 4.50
N ASN A 5 -14.91 -2.50 5.69
CA ASN A 5 -13.83 -1.75 6.32
C ASN A 5 -12.52 -2.05 5.60
N PRO A 6 -11.79 -0.99 5.23
CA PRO A 6 -10.52 -1.21 4.54
C PRO A 6 -9.45 -1.73 5.49
N ILE A 7 -8.50 -2.45 4.92
CA ILE A 7 -7.31 -2.88 5.65
C ILE A 7 -6.23 -1.84 5.39
N ILE A 8 -5.59 -1.37 6.45
CA ILE A 8 -4.52 -0.40 6.31
C ILE A 8 -3.20 -1.16 6.26
N VAL A 9 -2.46 -0.95 5.20
CA VAL A 9 -1.13 -1.54 5.03
C VAL A 9 -0.12 -0.42 5.06
N ALA A 10 0.75 -0.43 6.05
CA ALA A 10 1.77 0.60 6.17
C ALA A 10 3.14 -0.01 5.88
N MET A 11 3.87 0.64 4.99
CA MET A 11 5.21 0.21 4.62
C MET A 11 6.16 1.32 5.01
N THR A 12 6.84 1.16 6.13
CA THR A 12 7.62 2.25 6.73
C THR A 12 9.00 1.76 7.01
N GLY A 13 9.65 1.05 6.65
CA GLY A 13 10.98 0.69 7.08
C GLY A 13 11.87 0.35 5.94
N ALA A 14 13.01 -0.13 6.29
CA ALA A 14 14.02 -0.49 5.33
C ALA A 14 13.86 -1.92 4.85
N SER A 15 12.86 -2.63 5.31
CA SER A 15 12.66 -4.00 4.86
C SER A 15 11.19 -4.23 4.65
N GLY A 16 10.87 -5.29 3.95
CA GLY A 16 9.47 -5.67 3.80
C GLY A 16 8.78 -5.13 2.56
N ALA A 17 9.52 -4.55 1.62
CA ALA A 17 8.89 -4.07 0.39
C ALA A 17 8.24 -5.23 -0.36
N VAL A 18 8.93 -6.35 -0.46
CA VAL A 18 8.37 -7.52 -1.13
C VAL A 18 7.13 -8.02 -0.38
N LEU A 19 7.23 -8.08 0.94
CA LEU A 19 6.10 -8.53 1.74
C LEU A 19 4.92 -7.58 1.61
N GLY A 20 5.19 -6.27 1.63
CA GLY A 20 4.14 -5.29 1.46
C GLY A 20 3.46 -5.42 0.11
N TYR A 21 4.25 -5.58 -0.94
CA TYR A 21 3.73 -5.77 -2.28
C TYR A 21 2.82 -7.00 -2.33
N GLN A 22 3.31 -8.11 -1.80
CA GLN A 22 2.55 -9.35 -1.83
C GLN A 22 1.27 -9.26 -1.01
N THR A 23 1.35 -8.57 0.12
CA THR A 23 0.19 -8.40 1.00
C THR A 23 -0.91 -7.60 0.29
N VAL A 24 -0.54 -6.46 -0.30
CA VAL A 24 -1.52 -5.64 -0.98
C VAL A 24 -2.11 -6.38 -2.18
N GLN A 25 -1.25 -7.03 -2.95
CA GLN A 25 -1.74 -7.76 -4.11
C GLN A 25 -2.71 -8.86 -3.71
N SER A 26 -2.38 -9.57 -2.64
CA SER A 26 -3.25 -10.64 -2.16
C SER A 26 -4.60 -10.11 -1.69
N LEU A 27 -4.58 -9.00 -0.97
CA LEU A 27 -5.83 -8.40 -0.50
C LEU A 27 -6.70 -7.93 -1.67
N ILE A 28 -6.08 -7.31 -2.66
CA ILE A 28 -6.82 -6.85 -3.82
C ILE A 28 -7.39 -8.03 -4.59
N ASP A 29 -6.63 -9.10 -4.69
CA ASP A 29 -7.11 -10.32 -5.37
C ASP A 29 -8.33 -10.89 -4.65
N GLN A 30 -8.43 -10.67 -3.36
CA GLN A 30 -9.56 -11.13 -2.56
C GLN A 30 -10.68 -10.11 -2.49
N LYS A 31 -10.58 -9.04 -3.26
CA LYS A 31 -11.59 -7.99 -3.30
C LYS A 31 -11.72 -7.25 -1.99
N VAL A 32 -10.62 -7.08 -1.29
CA VAL A 32 -10.60 -6.35 -0.03
C VAL A 32 -10.11 -4.93 -0.30
N ASN A 33 -10.78 -3.95 0.28
CA ASN A 33 -10.35 -2.57 0.17
C ASN A 33 -9.07 -2.36 0.95
N VAL A 34 -8.11 -1.64 0.36
CA VAL A 34 -6.80 -1.43 0.96
C VAL A 34 -6.50 0.06 1.01
N ILE A 35 -6.04 0.52 2.16
CA ILE A 35 -5.46 1.85 2.31
C ILE A 35 -3.97 1.65 2.55
N PHE A 36 -3.17 2.24 1.69
CA PHE A 36 -1.73 2.00 1.68
C PHE A 36 -0.99 3.25 2.07
N VAL A 37 -0.09 3.13 3.02
CA VAL A 37 0.78 4.23 3.46
C VAL A 37 2.22 3.78 3.26
N CYS A 38 3.01 4.59 2.55
CA CYS A 38 4.36 4.18 2.21
C CYS A 38 5.32 5.34 2.45
N SER A 39 6.32 5.11 3.28
CA SER A 39 7.31 6.13 3.56
C SER A 39 8.27 6.29 2.40
N SER A 40 9.00 7.41 2.40
CA SER A 40 10.02 7.63 1.38
C SER A 40 11.09 6.56 1.44
N ALA A 41 11.48 6.18 2.65
CA ALA A 41 12.49 5.13 2.80
C ALA A 41 11.99 3.81 2.23
N ALA A 42 10.74 3.49 2.46
CA ALA A 42 10.17 2.25 1.94
C ALA A 42 10.13 2.25 0.42
N ARG A 43 9.86 3.42 -0.18
CA ARG A 43 9.84 3.52 -1.64
C ARG A 43 11.23 3.29 -2.22
N MET A 44 12.26 3.73 -1.52
CA MET A 44 13.63 3.49 -1.97
C MET A 44 13.97 2.01 -1.89
N VAL A 45 13.53 1.35 -0.81
CA VAL A 45 13.75 -0.08 -0.69
C VAL A 45 13.01 -0.84 -1.79
N TRP A 46 11.81 -0.38 -2.12
CA TRP A 46 11.04 -0.98 -3.20
C TRP A 46 11.87 -1.01 -4.48
N LYS A 47 12.50 0.11 -4.78
CA LYS A 47 13.28 0.22 -5.99
C LYS A 47 14.46 -0.77 -5.98
N ASP A 48 15.02 -1.01 -4.81
CA ASP A 48 16.19 -1.88 -4.69
C ASP A 48 15.84 -3.36 -4.71
N GLU A 49 14.57 -3.70 -4.57
CA GLU A 49 14.15 -5.10 -4.41
C GLU A 49 13.70 -5.73 -5.71
N ASN A 50 13.98 -5.10 -6.83
CA ASN A 50 13.61 -5.67 -8.14
C ASN A 50 12.12 -5.92 -8.29
N LEU A 51 11.33 -5.15 -7.60
CA LEU A 51 9.87 -5.22 -7.77
C LEU A 51 9.47 -4.44 -9.02
N PRO A 52 8.27 -4.67 -9.53
CA PRO A 52 7.78 -3.86 -10.64
C PRO A 52 7.81 -2.38 -10.27
N PRO A 53 7.91 -1.48 -11.25
CA PRO A 53 7.98 -0.06 -10.94
C PRO A 53 6.87 0.39 -10.02
N PHE A 54 7.23 1.17 -9.00
CA PHE A 54 6.28 1.56 -7.96
C PHE A 54 5.08 2.30 -8.55
N GLY A 55 5.35 3.27 -9.39
CA GLY A 55 4.26 4.07 -9.96
C GLY A 55 3.29 3.25 -10.78
N GLU A 56 3.82 2.33 -11.58
CA GLU A 56 2.98 1.48 -12.41
C GLU A 56 2.16 0.54 -11.55
N THR A 57 2.77 0.01 -10.50
CA THR A 57 2.08 -0.90 -9.61
C THR A 57 0.94 -0.20 -8.89
N VAL A 58 1.20 1.00 -8.39
CA VAL A 58 0.17 1.78 -7.71
C VAL A 58 -0.97 2.09 -8.66
N GLU A 59 -0.66 2.49 -9.87
CA GLU A 59 -1.69 2.79 -10.85
C GLU A 59 -2.56 1.57 -11.14
N LYS A 60 -1.92 0.42 -11.29
CA LYS A 60 -2.63 -0.81 -11.54
C LYS A 60 -3.58 -1.14 -10.39
N TRP A 61 -3.10 -0.97 -9.17
CA TRP A 61 -3.93 -1.23 -8.01
C TRP A 61 -5.08 -0.24 -7.90
N GLU A 62 -4.81 1.03 -8.19
CA GLU A 62 -5.86 2.05 -8.13
C GLU A 62 -6.97 1.79 -9.15
N ASN A 63 -6.62 1.20 -10.26
CA ASN A 63 -7.61 0.88 -11.28
C ASN A 63 -8.60 -0.19 -10.84
N THR A 64 -8.31 -0.90 -9.75
CA THR A 64 -9.25 -1.89 -9.24
C THR A 64 -10.36 -1.26 -8.42
N SER A 65 -10.25 0.00 -8.09
CA SER A 65 -11.16 0.71 -7.19
C SER A 65 -11.12 0.18 -5.76
N LEU A 66 -10.18 -0.69 -5.46
CA LEU A 66 -10.03 -1.26 -4.12
C LEU A 66 -8.85 -0.67 -3.36
N PHE A 67 -8.06 0.17 -4.00
CA PHE A 67 -6.80 0.63 -3.44
C PHE A 67 -6.78 2.14 -3.36
N LYS A 68 -6.30 2.66 -2.24
CA LYS A 68 -6.09 4.08 -2.07
C LYS A 68 -4.76 4.27 -1.35
N MET A 69 -3.96 5.22 -1.81
CA MET A 69 -2.67 5.47 -1.20
C MET A 69 -2.63 6.85 -0.60
N TYR A 70 -2.06 6.94 0.59
CA TYR A 70 -1.82 8.21 1.26
C TYR A 70 -0.33 8.40 1.41
N PRO A 71 0.18 9.60 1.17
CA PRO A 71 1.62 9.84 1.30
C PRO A 71 2.06 9.79 2.75
N ASN A 72 3.34 9.48 2.93
CA ASN A 72 3.91 9.36 4.24
C ASN A 72 3.79 10.66 5.06
N ASN A 73 3.90 11.79 4.39
CA ASN A 73 3.84 13.06 5.10
C ASN A 73 2.43 13.45 5.50
N ASP A 74 1.48 12.57 5.29
CA ASP A 74 0.10 12.79 5.68
C ASP A 74 -0.20 12.09 7.01
N PHE A 75 0.75 12.12 7.90
CA PHE A 75 0.56 11.47 9.19
C PHE A 75 -0.60 12.03 9.99
N TYR A 76 -0.99 13.25 9.69
CA TYR A 76 -2.09 13.87 10.41
C TYR A 76 -3.41 13.66 9.71
N SER A 77 -3.42 12.81 8.72
CA SER A 77 -4.68 12.42 8.08
C SER A 77 -5.51 11.58 9.06
N PRO A 78 -6.78 11.39 8.77
CA PRO A 78 -7.61 10.56 9.64
C PRO A 78 -7.06 9.15 9.86
N ILE A 79 -6.34 8.63 8.91
CA ILE A 79 -5.77 7.31 9.05
C ILE A 79 -4.75 7.28 10.17
N ALA A 80 -3.87 8.27 10.20
CA ALA A 80 -2.80 8.28 11.18
C ALA A 80 -3.29 8.65 12.56
N SER A 81 -4.30 9.48 12.64
CA SER A 81 -4.80 9.94 13.94
C SER A 81 -5.83 9.00 14.51
N GLY A 82 -6.31 8.09 13.72
CA GLY A 82 -7.31 7.15 14.18
C GLY A 82 -6.73 6.17 15.13
#